data_9a3ca05c698e1ecfd88fcaf9ae122705
#
_entry.id   9a3ca05c698e1ecfd88fcaf9ae122705
#
_cell.length_a   1.000
_cell.length_b   1.000
_cell.length_c   1.000
_cell.angle_alpha   90.00
_cell.angle_beta   90.00
_cell.angle_gamma   90.00
#
_symmetry.space_group_name_H-M   'P 1'
#
loop_
_entity.id
_entity.type
_entity.pdbx_description
1 polymer ?
#
loop_
_entity_poly.entity_id
_entity_poly.type
_entity_poly.pdbx_seq_one_letter_code
_entity_poly.pdbx_strand_id
1 'polypeptide(L)'
;MYTTLERGAMIAPLLNVGIPSERSVLKNEMGERNMSKTVILSAARTPVGKFGGSLKDVKATELGGIAIKAALERANVSASDVEEVIFGTVIQGGQGQIPSRQAARAAGIPWEVQTETVNKVCASGLRAVTLADQIIRTGDQSLIVAGGMESMSNSPYILRGARWGYRMGNNEVIDLNVADGLTCA
;
A
#
# COMPACT_ATOMS: atom_id res chain seq x y z
N MET A 1 14.61 -8.33 -23.88
CA MET A 1 13.94 -9.49 -23.26
C MET A 1 13.66 -9.10 -21.82
N TYR A 2 12.49 -8.48 -21.55
CA TYR A 2 12.14 -7.96 -20.22
C TYR A 2 11.43 -9.08 -19.45
N THR A 3 12.10 -9.65 -18.46
CA THR A 3 11.45 -10.51 -17.46
C THR A 3 10.64 -9.63 -16.52
N THR A 4 9.38 -9.42 -16.84
CA THR A 4 8.44 -8.68 -15.99
C THR A 4 8.07 -9.58 -14.80
N LEU A 5 8.69 -9.31 -13.66
CA LEU A 5 8.32 -9.92 -12.39
C LEU A 5 7.01 -9.29 -11.91
N GLU A 6 5.96 -10.08 -11.74
CA GLU A 6 4.84 -9.63 -10.90
C GLU A 6 5.38 -9.40 -9.49
N ARG A 7 5.32 -8.16 -9.05
CA ARG A 7 5.62 -7.83 -7.67
C ARG A 7 4.36 -8.13 -6.86
N GLY A 8 4.31 -9.32 -6.26
CA GLY A 8 3.33 -9.60 -5.22
C GLY A 8 3.39 -8.54 -4.13
N ALA A 9 2.35 -8.45 -3.30
CA ALA A 9 2.28 -7.50 -2.20
C ALA A 9 3.60 -7.49 -1.41
N MET A 10 4.33 -6.42 -1.52
CA MET A 10 5.64 -6.24 -0.90
C MET A 10 5.44 -5.67 0.50
N ILE A 11 5.90 -6.43 1.50
CA ILE A 11 6.15 -6.00 2.89
C ILE A 11 5.06 -5.07 3.45
N ALA A 12 4.24 -5.57 4.34
CA ALA A 12 3.46 -4.74 5.26
C ALA A 12 4.20 -4.69 6.61
N PRO A 13 5.16 -3.77 6.83
CA PRO A 13 5.67 -3.54 8.17
C PRO A 13 4.57 -2.91 9.01
N LEU A 14 4.35 -3.45 10.20
CA LEU A 14 3.65 -2.75 11.26
C LEU A 14 4.67 -1.82 11.93
N LEU A 15 4.39 -0.53 11.89
CA LEU A 15 5.20 0.49 12.52
C LEU A 15 4.51 0.97 13.79
N ASN A 16 5.21 0.94 14.90
CA ASN A 16 4.71 1.41 16.21
C ASN A 16 5.72 2.34 16.85
N VAL A 17 5.22 3.25 17.66
CA VAL A 17 6.01 3.96 18.67
C VAL A 17 6.01 3.10 19.93
N GLY A 18 7.18 2.73 20.45
CA GLY A 18 7.26 2.22 21.81
C GLY A 18 6.72 3.30 22.76
N ILE A 19 5.48 3.15 23.23
CA ILE A 19 4.86 4.06 24.19
C ILE A 19 5.60 3.83 25.52
N PRO A 20 6.31 4.81 26.10
CA PRO A 20 6.58 4.79 27.51
C PRO A 20 5.22 4.91 28.21
N SER A 21 4.89 3.96 29.06
CA SER A 21 3.70 3.98 29.90
C SER A 21 3.82 5.10 30.91
N GLU A 22 3.63 6.32 30.51
CA GLU A 22 3.31 7.52 31.28
C GLU A 22 3.65 8.73 30.39
N ARG A 23 2.66 9.58 30.17
CA ARG A 23 2.84 10.92 29.60
C ARG A 23 3.71 11.77 30.53
N SER A 24 5.01 11.54 30.55
CA SER A 24 5.94 12.51 31.08
C SER A 24 6.27 13.53 29.99
N VAL A 25 5.42 14.55 29.86
CA VAL A 25 5.79 15.80 29.24
C VAL A 25 6.81 16.47 30.16
N LEU A 26 8.04 15.98 30.16
CA LEU A 26 9.17 16.73 30.68
C LEU A 26 9.65 17.62 29.53
N LYS A 27 9.18 18.86 29.52
CA LYS A 27 9.85 19.96 28.83
C LYS A 27 11.22 20.10 29.45
N ASN A 28 12.23 19.52 28.83
CA ASN A 28 13.60 19.95 29.09
C ASN A 28 13.75 21.38 28.56
N GLU A 29 14.31 22.25 29.37
CA GLU A 29 14.49 23.69 29.13
C GLU A 29 15.44 24.04 27.98
N MET A 30 15.81 23.09 27.11
CA MET A 30 16.68 23.28 25.95
C MET A 30 16.10 22.73 24.64
N GLY A 31 14.82 22.84 24.40
CA GLY A 31 14.26 22.77 23.03
C GLY A 31 14.47 21.49 22.21
N GLU A 32 15.04 20.42 22.76
CA GLU A 32 15.13 19.12 22.10
C GLU A 32 13.75 18.46 22.09
N ARG A 33 13.12 18.46 20.93
CA ARG A 33 11.94 17.61 20.69
C ARG A 33 12.38 16.16 20.92
N ASN A 34 11.87 15.54 21.96
CA ASN A 34 12.03 14.10 22.18
C ASN A 34 11.26 13.38 21.06
N MET A 35 11.95 13.16 19.93
CA MET A 35 11.35 12.52 18.78
C MET A 35 11.18 11.04 19.10
N SER A 36 9.93 10.61 19.20
CA SER A 36 9.60 9.19 19.37
C SER A 36 10.26 8.38 18.25
N LYS A 37 10.86 7.24 18.62
CA LYS A 37 11.49 6.34 17.66
C LYS A 37 10.42 5.40 17.08
N THR A 38 10.24 5.43 15.77
CA THR A 38 9.44 4.44 15.08
C THR A 38 10.15 3.09 15.04
N VAL A 39 9.42 2.02 15.32
CA VAL A 39 9.92 0.65 15.27
C VAL A 39 9.04 -0.19 14.35
N ILE A 40 9.62 -1.23 13.76
CA ILE A 40 8.91 -2.21 12.94
C ILE A 40 8.59 -3.41 13.82
N LEU A 41 7.30 -3.69 14.06
CA LEU A 41 6.85 -4.82 14.87
C LEU A 41 6.90 -6.14 14.12
N SER A 42 6.51 -6.12 12.85
CA SER A 42 6.53 -7.31 12.00
C SER A 42 6.55 -6.93 10.52
N ALA A 43 6.80 -7.93 9.68
CA ALA A 43 6.68 -7.79 8.24
C ALA A 43 6.19 -9.11 7.62
N ALA A 44 5.40 -9.00 6.54
CA ALA A 44 4.95 -10.13 5.77
C ALA A 44 4.92 -9.80 4.27
N ARG A 45 5.10 -10.81 3.44
CA ARG A 45 5.06 -10.69 1.99
C ARG A 45 4.44 -11.95 1.39
N THR A 46 3.60 -11.79 0.39
CA THR A 46 3.18 -12.91 -0.48
C THR A 46 4.32 -13.37 -1.38
N PRO A 47 4.25 -14.57 -1.97
CA PRO A 47 5.14 -14.92 -3.07
C PRO A 47 5.08 -13.88 -4.19
N VAL A 48 6.19 -13.71 -4.90
CA VAL A 48 6.24 -12.91 -6.13
C VAL A 48 5.88 -13.82 -7.30
N GLY A 49 4.77 -13.52 -7.97
CA GLY A 49 4.30 -14.28 -9.12
C GLY A 49 5.01 -13.88 -10.42
N LYS A 50 4.88 -14.74 -11.42
CA LYS A 50 5.25 -14.44 -12.81
C LYS A 50 4.04 -13.80 -13.50
N PHE A 51 4.27 -12.82 -14.38
CA PHE A 51 3.22 -12.24 -15.22
C PHE A 51 2.46 -13.32 -15.98
N GLY A 52 1.13 -13.32 -15.86
CA GLY A 52 0.26 -14.38 -16.39
C GLY A 52 0.41 -15.75 -15.70
N GLY A 53 1.11 -15.81 -14.56
CA GLY A 53 1.36 -17.04 -13.81
C GLY A 53 0.27 -17.41 -12.82
N SER A 54 0.65 -18.16 -11.77
CA SER A 54 -0.30 -18.74 -10.80
C SER A 54 -1.12 -17.71 -10.00
N LEU A 55 -0.64 -16.48 -9.89
CA LEU A 55 -1.33 -15.39 -9.19
C LEU A 55 -2.14 -14.48 -10.14
N LYS A 56 -2.22 -14.80 -11.43
CA LYS A 56 -2.84 -13.93 -12.43
C LYS A 56 -4.30 -13.56 -12.13
N ASP A 57 -5.03 -14.43 -11.48
CA ASP A 57 -6.44 -14.25 -11.18
C ASP A 57 -6.68 -13.64 -9.77
N VAL A 58 -5.60 -13.35 -9.03
CA VAL A 58 -5.68 -12.75 -7.69
C VAL A 58 -5.51 -11.25 -7.78
N LYS A 59 -6.47 -10.50 -7.25
CA LYS A 59 -6.43 -9.03 -7.25
C LYS A 59 -5.30 -8.49 -6.36
N ALA A 60 -4.74 -7.34 -6.72
CA ALA A 60 -3.75 -6.66 -5.89
C ALA A 60 -4.27 -6.41 -4.46
N THR A 61 -5.52 -6.02 -4.32
CA THR A 61 -6.16 -5.76 -3.01
C THR A 61 -6.30 -7.01 -2.14
N GLU A 62 -6.50 -8.17 -2.76
CA GLU A 62 -6.53 -9.47 -2.05
C GLU A 62 -5.12 -9.86 -1.57
N LEU A 63 -4.11 -9.72 -2.44
CA LEU A 63 -2.70 -9.94 -2.07
C LEU A 63 -2.28 -9.02 -0.92
N GLY A 64 -2.67 -7.73 -0.98
CA GLY A 64 -2.46 -6.76 0.08
C GLY A 64 -3.11 -7.20 1.39
N GLY A 65 -4.37 -7.62 1.34
CA GLY A 65 -5.10 -8.12 2.50
C GLY A 65 -4.45 -9.33 3.17
N ILE A 66 -3.97 -10.30 2.37
CA ILE A 66 -3.23 -11.47 2.88
C ILE A 66 -1.96 -11.04 3.61
N ALA A 67 -1.19 -10.12 3.03
CA ALA A 67 0.05 -9.63 3.64
C ALA A 67 -0.22 -8.85 4.94
N ILE A 68 -1.23 -7.98 4.95
CA ILE A 68 -1.65 -7.24 6.14
C ILE A 68 -2.05 -8.21 7.26
N LYS A 69 -2.96 -9.15 6.97
CA LYS A 69 -3.42 -10.13 7.95
C LYS A 69 -2.25 -10.91 8.56
N ALA A 70 -1.35 -11.42 7.74
CA ALA A 70 -0.17 -12.14 8.20
C ALA A 70 0.77 -11.27 9.04
N ALA A 71 0.90 -9.98 8.74
CA ALA A 71 1.72 -9.06 9.53
C ALA A 71 1.10 -8.80 10.91
N LEU A 72 -0.22 -8.61 10.99
CA LEU A 72 -0.95 -8.46 12.26
C LEU A 72 -0.82 -9.70 13.15
N GLU A 73 -1.04 -10.89 12.57
CA GLU A 73 -0.91 -12.16 13.27
C GLU A 73 0.52 -12.35 13.85
N ARG A 74 1.56 -12.07 13.05
CA ARG A 74 2.96 -12.19 13.50
C ARG A 74 3.32 -11.22 14.61
N ALA A 75 2.73 -10.03 14.61
CA ALA A 75 2.95 -9.03 15.65
C ALA A 75 2.09 -9.26 16.89
N ASN A 76 1.15 -10.21 16.85
CA ASN A 76 0.11 -10.40 17.87
C ASN A 76 -0.67 -9.10 18.15
N VAL A 77 -1.03 -8.38 17.07
CA VAL A 77 -1.77 -7.11 17.10
C VAL A 77 -3.19 -7.33 16.59
N SER A 78 -4.16 -6.79 17.30
CA SER A 78 -5.56 -6.84 16.84
C SER A 78 -5.77 -5.89 15.66
N ALA A 79 -6.61 -6.31 14.70
CA ALA A 79 -7.00 -5.45 13.59
C ALA A 79 -7.71 -4.16 14.05
N SER A 80 -8.35 -4.19 15.23
CA SER A 80 -9.01 -3.02 15.84
C SER A 80 -8.04 -2.00 16.44
N ASP A 81 -6.78 -2.39 16.68
CA ASP A 81 -5.77 -1.49 17.25
C ASP A 81 -5.07 -0.67 16.17
N VAL A 82 -5.24 -1.04 14.91
CA VAL A 82 -4.67 -0.31 13.77
C VAL A 82 -5.37 1.03 13.61
N GLU A 83 -4.62 2.11 13.56
CA GLU A 83 -5.14 3.46 13.41
C GLU A 83 -5.16 3.92 11.96
N GLU A 84 -4.22 3.44 11.14
CA GLU A 84 -4.14 3.77 9.73
C GLU A 84 -3.52 2.67 8.88
N VAL A 85 -3.93 2.59 7.60
CA VAL A 85 -3.33 1.73 6.58
C VAL A 85 -2.88 2.56 5.38
N ILE A 86 -1.59 2.57 5.09
CA ILE A 86 -1.01 3.27 3.94
C ILE A 86 -0.41 2.26 2.98
N PHE A 87 -1.01 2.14 1.79
CA PHE A 87 -0.55 1.16 0.80
C PHE A 87 -0.25 1.82 -0.55
N GLY A 88 0.92 1.46 -1.09
CA GLY A 88 1.35 1.88 -2.41
C GLY A 88 0.81 0.95 -3.51
N THR A 89 0.34 1.54 -4.60
CA THR A 89 0.05 0.83 -5.86
C THR A 89 0.18 1.79 -7.04
N VAL A 90 0.66 1.30 -8.16
CA VAL A 90 0.96 2.12 -9.34
C VAL A 90 -0.24 2.16 -10.27
N ILE A 91 -0.68 0.99 -10.72
CA ILE A 91 -1.74 0.87 -11.73
C ILE A 91 -3.08 0.72 -11.01
N GLN A 92 -3.73 1.85 -10.74
CA GLN A 92 -4.97 1.90 -9.99
C GLN A 92 -6.23 1.73 -10.85
N GLY A 93 -6.10 1.84 -12.17
CA GLY A 93 -7.22 1.66 -13.10
C GLY A 93 -7.89 0.29 -12.92
N GLY A 94 -9.23 0.27 -12.84
CA GLY A 94 -10.00 -0.96 -12.68
C GLY A 94 -9.98 -1.61 -11.28
N GLN A 95 -9.18 -1.09 -10.33
CA GLN A 95 -9.15 -1.64 -8.97
C GLN A 95 -10.30 -1.15 -8.06
N GLY A 96 -11.10 -0.19 -8.52
CA GLY A 96 -12.14 0.46 -7.72
C GLY A 96 -11.60 1.59 -6.85
N GLN A 97 -12.43 2.06 -5.90
CA GLN A 97 -12.07 3.18 -5.03
C GLN A 97 -11.10 2.73 -3.94
N ILE A 98 -10.10 3.57 -3.67
CA ILE A 98 -9.15 3.45 -2.57
C ILE A 98 -8.68 2.00 -2.37
N PRO A 99 -7.78 1.48 -3.22
CA PRO A 99 -7.31 0.10 -3.14
C PRO A 99 -6.76 -0.30 -1.76
N SER A 100 -6.11 0.64 -1.03
CA SER A 100 -5.67 0.43 0.35
C SER A 100 -6.82 0.07 1.29
N ARG A 101 -7.98 0.72 1.14
CA ARG A 101 -9.19 0.41 1.91
C ARG A 101 -9.68 -1.01 1.64
N GLN A 102 -9.67 -1.42 0.39
CA GLN A 102 -10.08 -2.77 0.01
C GLN A 102 -9.14 -3.83 0.61
N ALA A 103 -7.83 -3.59 0.59
CA ALA A 103 -6.84 -4.47 1.21
C ALA A 103 -7.01 -4.52 2.73
N ALA A 104 -7.22 -3.37 3.39
CA ALA A 104 -7.49 -3.29 4.82
C ALA A 104 -8.73 -4.12 5.21
N ARG A 105 -9.82 -3.97 4.46
CA ARG A 105 -11.06 -4.75 4.68
C ARG A 105 -10.86 -6.25 4.45
N ALA A 106 -10.12 -6.64 3.43
CA ALA A 106 -9.78 -8.03 3.17
C ALA A 106 -8.96 -8.65 4.32
N ALA A 107 -8.19 -7.84 5.05
CA ALA A 107 -7.46 -8.25 6.25
C ALA A 107 -8.28 -8.27 7.53
N GLY A 108 -9.53 -7.78 7.50
CA GLY A 108 -10.41 -7.70 8.68
C GLY A 108 -10.28 -6.40 9.48
N ILE A 109 -9.55 -5.40 8.98
CA ILE A 109 -9.43 -4.09 9.64
C ILE A 109 -10.80 -3.37 9.61
N PRO A 110 -11.25 -2.73 10.71
CA PRO A 110 -12.53 -2.03 10.81
C PRO A 110 -12.69 -0.90 9.79
N TRP A 111 -13.94 -0.50 9.50
CA TRP A 111 -14.25 0.57 8.54
C TRP A 111 -13.83 1.97 9.01
N GLU A 112 -13.74 2.16 10.31
CA GLU A 112 -13.40 3.41 10.98
C GLU A 112 -11.91 3.76 10.82
N VAL A 113 -11.07 2.74 10.55
CA VAL A 113 -9.62 2.93 10.38
C VAL A 113 -9.36 3.73 9.10
N GLN A 114 -8.51 4.73 9.20
CA GLN A 114 -8.12 5.56 8.06
C GLN A 114 -7.30 4.77 7.04
N THR A 115 -7.43 5.13 5.77
CA THR A 115 -6.66 4.45 4.73
C THR A 115 -6.22 5.42 3.64
N GLU A 116 -4.97 5.32 3.23
CA GLU A 116 -4.40 6.10 2.14
C GLU A 116 -3.77 5.20 1.07
N THR A 117 -4.02 5.53 -0.19
CA THR A 117 -3.36 4.87 -1.33
C THR A 117 -2.37 5.85 -1.95
N VAL A 118 -1.09 5.47 -1.95
CA VAL A 118 -0.01 6.33 -2.47
C VAL A 118 0.57 5.78 -3.76
N ASN A 119 0.95 6.70 -4.66
CA ASN A 119 1.65 6.36 -5.88
C ASN A 119 2.93 7.19 -6.02
N LYS A 120 4.06 6.53 -5.98
CA LYS A 120 5.38 7.05 -6.31
C LYS A 120 6.09 6.08 -7.26
N VAL A 121 5.35 5.60 -8.25
CA VAL A 121 5.79 4.56 -9.19
C VAL A 121 6.40 3.36 -8.43
N CYS A 122 7.55 2.81 -8.84
CA CYS A 122 8.17 1.65 -8.20
C CYS A 122 8.50 1.85 -6.71
N ALA A 123 8.59 3.08 -6.23
CA ALA A 123 8.88 3.42 -4.84
C ALA A 123 7.63 3.58 -3.96
N SER A 124 6.43 3.27 -4.46
CA SER A 124 5.17 3.50 -3.73
C SER A 124 5.12 2.80 -2.38
N GLY A 125 5.51 1.52 -2.32
CA GLY A 125 5.55 0.77 -1.06
C GLY A 125 6.55 1.35 -0.06
N LEU A 126 7.75 1.76 -0.51
CA LEU A 126 8.73 2.42 0.35
C LEU A 126 8.21 3.80 0.80
N ARG A 127 7.52 4.54 -0.09
CA ARG A 127 6.91 5.81 0.28
C ARG A 127 5.85 5.64 1.38
N ALA A 128 5.03 4.61 1.32
CA ALA A 128 4.08 4.28 2.38
C ALA A 128 4.78 4.12 3.73
N VAL A 129 5.90 3.39 3.79
CA VAL A 129 6.69 3.19 5.01
C VAL A 129 7.27 4.51 5.54
N THR A 130 7.86 5.33 4.65
CA THR A 130 8.44 6.63 5.07
C THR A 130 7.37 7.63 5.48
N LEU A 131 6.17 7.55 4.92
CA LEU A 131 5.03 8.40 5.31
C LEU A 131 4.53 7.97 6.69
N ALA A 132 4.37 6.68 6.93
CA ALA A 132 4.00 6.16 8.25
C ALA A 132 5.01 6.56 9.34
N ASP A 133 6.32 6.49 9.06
CA ASP A 133 7.34 6.99 9.99
C ASP A 133 7.14 8.49 10.31
N GLN A 134 6.84 9.31 9.31
CA GLN A 134 6.58 10.73 9.49
C GLN A 134 5.35 10.97 10.38
N ILE A 135 4.23 10.30 10.12
CA ILE A 135 2.98 10.41 10.88
C ILE A 135 3.16 9.98 12.33
N ILE A 136 3.86 8.86 12.56
CA ILE A 136 4.17 8.38 13.90
C ILE A 136 5.05 9.39 14.66
N ARG A 137 6.05 9.95 14.01
CA ARG A 137 6.96 10.92 14.64
C ARG A 137 6.32 12.27 14.93
N THR A 138 5.27 12.65 14.20
CA THR A 138 4.46 13.84 14.54
C THR A 138 3.50 13.58 15.69
N GLY A 139 3.22 12.32 16.01
CA GLY A 139 2.31 11.92 17.08
C GLY A 139 0.85 11.90 16.67
N ASP A 140 0.58 11.97 15.36
CA ASP A 140 -0.80 11.93 14.84
C ASP A 140 -1.40 10.52 14.99
N GLN A 141 -0.58 9.48 14.75
CA GLN A 141 -0.93 8.08 14.89
C GLN A 141 0.18 7.32 15.60
N SER A 142 -0.14 6.17 16.20
CA SER A 142 0.80 5.34 16.95
C SER A 142 1.04 3.98 16.31
N LEU A 143 0.05 3.43 15.60
CA LEU A 143 0.12 2.09 15.00
C LEU A 143 -0.39 2.12 13.56
N ILE A 144 0.53 1.98 12.62
CA ILE A 144 0.24 2.07 11.19
C ILE A 144 0.68 0.79 10.46
N VAL A 145 -0.19 0.31 9.57
CA VAL A 145 0.17 -0.73 8.60
C VAL A 145 0.59 -0.03 7.29
N ALA A 146 1.84 -0.19 6.92
CA ALA A 146 2.39 0.42 5.71
C ALA A 146 2.93 -0.62 4.74
N GLY A 147 2.74 -0.44 3.45
CA GLY A 147 3.25 -1.38 2.46
C GLY A 147 2.85 -1.03 1.03
N GLY A 148 2.75 -2.06 0.20
CA GLY A 148 2.34 -1.91 -1.18
C GLY A 148 1.83 -3.23 -1.76
N MET A 149 1.14 -3.11 -2.87
CA MET A 149 0.56 -4.23 -3.61
C MET A 149 0.52 -3.90 -5.09
N GLU A 150 0.66 -4.90 -5.94
CA GLU A 150 0.50 -4.74 -7.39
C GLU A 150 0.12 -6.07 -8.02
N SER A 151 -0.78 -6.07 -8.98
CA SER A 151 -1.08 -7.22 -9.83
C SER A 151 -1.09 -6.78 -11.29
N MET A 152 0.05 -6.88 -11.93
CA MET A 152 0.21 -6.46 -13.32
C MET A 152 -0.60 -7.34 -14.28
N SER A 153 -0.84 -8.61 -13.94
CA SER A 153 -1.71 -9.50 -14.74
C SER A 153 -3.17 -9.05 -14.75
N ASN A 154 -3.61 -8.30 -13.73
CA ASN A 154 -4.97 -7.74 -13.63
C ASN A 154 -5.05 -6.28 -14.10
N SER A 155 -3.97 -5.74 -14.65
CA SER A 155 -3.97 -4.39 -15.20
C SER A 155 -4.90 -4.31 -16.42
N PRO A 156 -5.76 -3.30 -16.50
CA PRO A 156 -6.67 -3.15 -17.63
C PRO A 156 -6.00 -2.53 -18.86
N TYR A 157 -6.66 -2.71 -19.98
CA TYR A 157 -6.47 -1.87 -21.15
C TYR A 157 -7.48 -0.72 -21.13
N ILE A 158 -7.13 0.42 -21.71
CA ILE A 158 -8.01 1.57 -21.85
C ILE A 158 -8.26 1.94 -23.30
N LEU A 159 -9.42 2.52 -23.53
CA LEU A 159 -9.85 3.09 -24.79
C LEU A 159 -10.05 4.60 -24.60
N ARG A 160 -9.07 5.42 -25.02
CA ARG A 160 -9.18 6.88 -24.94
C ARG A 160 -10.28 7.36 -25.89
N GLY A 161 -11.13 8.23 -25.42
CA GLY A 161 -12.22 8.77 -26.22
C GLY A 161 -13.46 7.88 -26.37
N ALA A 162 -13.44 6.61 -25.90
CA ALA A 162 -14.59 5.71 -25.98
C ALA A 162 -15.85 6.29 -25.31
N ARG A 163 -15.69 7.08 -24.24
CA ARG A 163 -16.80 7.75 -23.55
C ARG A 163 -17.58 8.71 -24.46
N TRP A 164 -16.92 9.29 -25.45
CA TRP A 164 -17.49 10.24 -26.38
C TRP A 164 -17.87 9.60 -27.73
N GLY A 165 -17.63 8.30 -27.87
CA GLY A 165 -17.84 7.53 -29.08
C GLY A 165 -16.76 7.72 -30.15
N TYR A 166 -16.37 6.63 -30.78
CA TYR A 166 -15.47 6.65 -31.93
C TYR A 166 -16.33 6.89 -33.19
N ARG A 167 -16.11 8.01 -33.86
CA ARG A 167 -16.96 8.39 -35.02
C ARG A 167 -16.45 7.82 -36.33
N MET A 168 -15.15 7.88 -36.60
CA MET A 168 -14.55 7.42 -37.85
C MET A 168 -13.06 7.13 -37.66
N GLY A 169 -12.56 6.11 -38.33
CA GLY A 169 -11.15 5.72 -38.29
C GLY A 169 -10.81 4.72 -37.17
N ASN A 170 -9.58 4.27 -37.19
CA ASN A 170 -9.05 3.32 -36.20
C ASN A 170 -8.74 4.01 -34.87
N ASN A 171 -8.81 3.26 -33.76
CA ASN A 171 -8.42 3.74 -32.43
C ASN A 171 -7.54 2.69 -31.76
N GLU A 172 -6.73 3.16 -30.80
CA GLU A 172 -5.82 2.32 -30.06
C GLU A 172 -6.45 1.76 -28.78
N VAL A 173 -6.06 0.54 -28.46
CA VAL A 173 -6.26 -0.08 -27.15
C VAL A 173 -4.94 0.00 -26.42
N ILE A 174 -4.89 0.74 -25.30
CA ILE A 174 -3.66 1.08 -24.59
C ILE A 174 -3.52 0.19 -23.36
N ASP A 175 -2.39 -0.53 -23.25
CA ASP A 175 -2.02 -1.31 -22.07
C ASP A 175 -1.53 -0.41 -20.94
N LEU A 176 -2.24 -0.39 -19.80
CA LEU A 176 -1.84 0.42 -18.65
C LEU A 176 -0.57 -0.06 -17.96
N ASN A 177 -0.18 -1.34 -18.11
CA ASN A 177 1.14 -1.77 -17.66
C ASN A 177 2.26 -0.97 -18.33
N VAL A 178 2.09 -0.72 -19.63
CA VAL A 178 3.09 0.02 -20.41
C VAL A 178 2.94 1.52 -20.17
N ALA A 179 1.73 2.05 -20.34
CA ALA A 179 1.48 3.49 -20.34
C ALA A 179 1.71 4.14 -18.96
N ASP A 180 1.21 3.51 -17.89
CA ASP A 180 1.23 4.09 -16.54
C ASP A 180 2.29 3.47 -15.63
N GLY A 181 2.77 2.27 -15.96
CA GLY A 181 3.68 1.52 -15.10
C GLY A 181 5.14 1.46 -15.59
N LEU A 182 5.37 1.22 -16.88
CA LEU A 182 6.70 0.89 -17.41
C LEU A 182 7.31 1.99 -18.28
N THR A 183 6.51 2.87 -18.85
CA THR A 183 7.02 3.99 -19.65
C THR A 183 7.42 5.14 -18.73
N CYS A 184 8.69 5.54 -18.82
CA CYS A 184 9.17 6.73 -18.11
C CYS A 184 8.63 8.01 -18.79
N ALA A 185 8.24 8.99 -17.97
CA ALA A 185 7.76 10.27 -18.44
C ALA A 185 8.88 11.14 -19.03
#